data_482dd64d9300367de468339761a18b0c
#
_entry.id   482dd64d9300367de468339761a18b0c
#
_cell.length_a   1.000
_cell.length_b   1.000
_cell.length_c   1.000
_cell.angle_alpha   90.00
_cell.angle_beta   90.00
_cell.angle_gamma   90.00
#
_symmetry.space_group_name_H-M   'P 1'
#
loop_
_entity.id
_entity.type
_entity.pdbx_description
1 polymer ?
#
loop_
_entity_poly.entity_id
_entity_poly.type
_entity_poly.pdbx_seq_one_letter_code
_entity_poly.pdbx_strand_id
1 'polypeptide(L)'
;FATISADIVSSTSLSVDETIRLKQRIEALFALLKTKYPDFYGRQIKGDYIECVMQNVSNVFRIALVIKSYIKSFPITENKKAKNFQTYGIRTAIGIGNMRIVNTEQGIWDGEAIYMSGRSLEGMNALNKGTLSVCTSKRQLSCSLQTIALLTDAIMNDMTLRQSEVIYYKLLGLKETDIARNLGISQSGVNK
;
A
#
# COMPACT_ATOMS: atom_id res chain seq x y z
N PHE A 1 -10.84 -14.04 4.53
CA PHE A 1 -10.51 -12.63 4.68
C PHE A 1 -9.07 -12.35 4.26
N ALA A 2 -8.82 -11.11 3.89
CA ALA A 2 -7.48 -10.59 3.76
C ALA A 2 -7.34 -9.31 4.59
N THR A 3 -6.14 -9.10 5.12
CA THR A 3 -5.77 -7.88 5.85
C THR A 3 -4.50 -7.29 5.28
N ILE A 4 -4.35 -5.99 5.41
CA ILE A 4 -3.12 -5.26 5.10
C ILE A 4 -2.69 -4.55 6.39
N SER A 5 -1.48 -4.83 6.85
CA SER A 5 -0.79 -4.04 7.86
C SER A 5 0.35 -3.31 7.18
N ALA A 6 0.43 -2.00 7.36
CA ALA A 6 1.44 -1.20 6.67
C ALA A 6 1.90 -0.02 7.51
N ASP A 7 3.14 0.44 7.28
CA ASP A 7 3.68 1.64 7.92
C ASP A 7 4.47 2.51 6.94
N ILE A 8 4.41 3.81 7.12
CA ILE A 8 5.08 4.80 6.26
C ILE A 8 6.56 4.83 6.60
N VAL A 9 7.40 4.57 5.59
CA VAL A 9 8.86 4.54 5.75
C VAL A 9 9.37 5.95 6.06
N SER A 10 10.18 6.07 7.12
CA SER A 10 10.78 7.36 7.53
C SER A 10 9.75 8.48 7.71
N SER A 11 8.57 8.20 8.23
CA SER A 11 7.49 9.16 8.49
C SER A 11 7.98 10.38 9.29
N THR A 12 8.90 10.19 10.21
CA THR A 12 9.51 11.25 11.03
C THR A 12 10.42 12.21 10.26
N SER A 13 10.75 11.88 9.00
CA SER A 13 11.53 12.77 8.13
C SER A 13 10.68 13.80 7.38
N LEU A 14 9.35 13.63 7.39
CA LEU A 14 8.40 14.54 6.78
C LEU A 14 8.18 15.76 7.68
N SER A 15 7.97 16.92 7.07
CA SER A 15 7.54 18.12 7.79
C SER A 15 6.11 17.94 8.33
N VAL A 16 5.70 18.80 9.26
CA VAL A 16 4.34 18.78 9.81
C VAL A 16 3.30 18.94 8.69
N ASP A 17 3.50 19.88 7.77
CA ASP A 17 2.60 20.13 6.65
C ASP A 17 2.54 18.93 5.68
N GLU A 18 3.68 18.31 5.38
CA GLU A 18 3.74 17.09 4.57
C GLU A 18 3.00 15.94 5.24
N THR A 19 3.16 15.77 6.54
CA THR A 19 2.47 14.75 7.34
C THR A 19 0.95 14.94 7.29
N ILE A 20 0.47 16.18 7.48
CA ILE A 20 -0.96 16.50 7.41
C ILE A 20 -1.51 16.21 6.01
N ARG A 21 -0.83 16.68 4.95
CA ARG A 21 -1.26 16.46 3.56
C ARG A 21 -1.26 14.98 3.19
N LEU A 22 -0.24 14.22 3.63
CA LEU A 22 -0.17 12.79 3.38
C LEU A 22 -1.32 12.05 4.07
N LYS A 23 -1.64 12.42 5.31
CA LYS A 23 -2.77 11.84 6.05
C LYS A 23 -4.10 12.08 5.32
N GLN A 24 -4.38 13.31 4.93
CA GLN A 24 -5.58 13.65 4.16
C GLN A 24 -5.66 12.89 2.83
N ARG A 25 -4.51 12.73 2.16
CA ARG A 25 -4.41 11.97 0.92
C ARG A 25 -4.73 10.49 1.13
N ILE A 26 -4.29 9.89 2.23
CA ILE A 26 -4.59 8.49 2.58
C ILE A 26 -6.09 8.32 2.91
N GLU A 27 -6.68 9.25 3.66
CA GLU A 27 -8.11 9.24 3.96
C GLU A 27 -8.96 9.31 2.68
N ALA A 28 -8.61 10.20 1.74
CA ALA A 28 -9.26 10.29 0.44
C ALA A 28 -9.12 9.00 -0.39
N LEU A 29 -7.94 8.35 -0.34
CA LEU A 29 -7.73 7.06 -0.99
C LEU A 29 -8.63 5.98 -0.39
N PHE A 30 -8.77 5.91 0.92
CA PHE A 30 -9.62 4.91 1.57
C PHE A 30 -11.09 5.11 1.22
N ALA A 31 -11.58 6.34 1.14
CA ALA A 31 -12.91 6.65 0.67
C ALA A 31 -13.15 6.18 -0.78
N LEU A 32 -12.18 6.44 -1.68
CA LEU A 32 -12.20 5.94 -3.06
C LEU A 32 -12.21 4.41 -3.12
N LEU A 33 -11.34 3.75 -2.35
CA LEU A 33 -11.27 2.29 -2.30
C LEU A 33 -12.55 1.67 -1.75
N LYS A 34 -13.16 2.26 -0.73
CA LYS A 34 -14.45 1.83 -0.18
C LYS A 34 -15.58 1.91 -1.21
N THR A 35 -15.60 2.97 -2.02
CA THR A 35 -16.57 3.11 -3.11
C THR A 35 -16.37 2.05 -4.19
N LYS A 36 -15.11 1.75 -4.54
CA LYS A 36 -14.78 0.78 -5.59
C LYS A 36 -14.89 -0.68 -5.13
N TYR A 37 -14.59 -0.93 -3.86
CA TYR A 37 -14.59 -2.25 -3.21
C TYR A 37 -15.46 -2.17 -1.94
N PRO A 38 -16.76 -2.46 -2.02
CA PRO A 38 -17.69 -2.25 -0.89
C PRO A 38 -17.35 -2.99 0.40
N ASP A 39 -16.61 -4.11 0.31
CA ASP A 39 -16.12 -4.90 1.44
C ASP A 39 -14.77 -4.42 1.99
N PHE A 40 -14.13 -3.43 1.35
CA PHE A 40 -12.90 -2.82 1.84
C PHE A 40 -13.18 -1.89 3.02
N TYR A 41 -12.38 -2.02 4.05
CA TYR A 41 -12.27 -1.04 5.11
C TYR A 41 -10.79 -0.77 5.40
N GLY A 42 -10.42 0.51 5.47
CA GLY A 42 -9.06 0.95 5.79
C GLY A 42 -9.10 2.04 6.85
N ARG A 43 -8.10 2.03 7.72
CA ARG A 43 -7.91 3.06 8.74
C ARG A 43 -6.44 3.38 8.93
N GLN A 44 -6.17 4.59 9.36
CA GLN A 44 -4.85 5.03 9.79
C GLN A 44 -4.79 5.08 11.32
N ILE A 45 -3.77 4.45 11.91
CA ILE A 45 -3.56 4.35 13.35
C ILE A 45 -2.24 5.03 13.68
N LYS A 46 -2.20 5.83 14.73
CA LYS A 46 -0.95 6.47 15.26
C LYS A 46 -0.11 7.19 14.20
N GLY A 47 -0.77 7.83 13.24
CA GLY A 47 -0.09 8.71 12.28
C GLY A 47 0.51 8.02 11.05
N ASP A 48 1.26 6.96 11.19
CA ASP A 48 1.99 6.29 10.12
C ASP A 48 1.60 4.83 9.89
N TYR A 49 0.89 4.23 10.81
CA TYR A 49 0.43 2.84 10.70
C TYR A 49 -0.94 2.75 10.04
N ILE A 50 -1.07 1.84 9.09
CA ILE A 50 -2.27 1.60 8.32
C ILE A 50 -2.73 0.16 8.50
N GLU A 51 -4.02 -0.01 8.72
CA GLU A 51 -4.68 -1.32 8.69
C GLU A 51 -5.84 -1.31 7.70
N CYS A 52 -5.93 -2.38 6.91
CA CYS A 52 -7.10 -2.63 6.07
C CYS A 52 -7.59 -4.05 6.26
N VAL A 53 -8.90 -4.23 6.08
CA VAL A 53 -9.55 -5.54 6.06
C VAL A 53 -10.53 -5.61 4.90
N MET A 54 -10.63 -6.78 4.28
CA MET A 54 -11.58 -7.07 3.21
C MET A 54 -11.98 -8.55 3.22
N GLN A 55 -13.19 -8.82 2.80
CA GLN A 55 -13.70 -10.19 2.72
C GLN A 55 -13.27 -10.89 1.42
N ASN A 56 -13.31 -10.15 0.31
CA ASN A 56 -12.88 -10.66 -0.99
C ASN A 56 -11.36 -10.57 -1.14
N VAL A 57 -10.68 -11.72 -0.99
CA VAL A 57 -9.22 -11.83 -1.06
C VAL A 57 -8.65 -11.58 -2.47
N SER A 58 -9.47 -11.70 -3.53
CA SER A 58 -8.99 -11.59 -4.92
C SER A 58 -8.42 -10.21 -5.26
N ASN A 59 -8.83 -9.17 -4.55
CA ASN A 59 -8.40 -7.81 -4.81
C ASN A 59 -7.29 -7.31 -3.88
N VAL A 60 -6.94 -8.07 -2.82
CA VAL A 60 -6.04 -7.57 -1.77
C VAL A 60 -4.67 -7.16 -2.31
N PHE A 61 -4.08 -7.97 -3.19
CA PHE A 61 -2.76 -7.65 -3.77
C PHE A 61 -2.82 -6.37 -4.60
N ARG A 62 -3.83 -6.24 -5.47
CA ARG A 62 -4.06 -5.01 -6.25
C ARG A 62 -4.24 -3.79 -5.33
N ILE A 63 -5.06 -3.89 -4.29
CA ILE A 63 -5.31 -2.81 -3.34
C ILE A 63 -4.02 -2.41 -2.61
N ALA A 64 -3.22 -3.38 -2.17
CA ALA A 64 -1.92 -3.10 -1.55
C ALA A 64 -0.98 -2.34 -2.50
N LEU A 65 -0.93 -2.72 -3.79
CA LEU A 65 -0.15 -2.00 -4.79
C LEU A 65 -0.70 -0.60 -5.09
N VAL A 66 -2.02 -0.41 -5.08
CA VAL A 66 -2.65 0.91 -5.19
C VAL A 66 -2.20 1.81 -4.04
N ILE A 67 -2.29 1.32 -2.80
CA ILE A 67 -1.86 2.06 -1.60
C ILE A 67 -0.37 2.40 -1.70
N LYS A 68 0.48 1.42 -2.03
CA LYS A 68 1.93 1.61 -2.15
C LYS A 68 2.28 2.65 -3.22
N SER A 69 1.70 2.53 -4.42
CA SER A 69 1.93 3.48 -5.51
C SER A 69 1.48 4.89 -5.16
N TYR A 70 0.31 5.02 -4.53
CA TYR A 70 -0.26 6.30 -4.15
C TYR A 70 0.58 7.04 -3.09
N ILE A 71 1.07 6.32 -2.08
CA ILE A 71 1.92 6.89 -1.04
C ILE A 71 3.29 7.21 -1.61
N LYS A 72 3.91 6.32 -2.40
CA LYS A 72 5.21 6.57 -3.02
C LYS A 72 5.17 7.75 -4.00
N SER A 73 4.03 8.03 -4.63
CA SER A 73 3.85 9.18 -5.52
C SER A 73 3.59 10.50 -4.79
N PHE A 74 3.63 10.51 -3.45
CA PHE A 74 3.45 11.75 -2.69
C PHE A 74 4.67 12.67 -2.84
N PRO A 75 4.49 13.93 -3.32
CA PRO A 75 5.58 14.86 -3.49
C PRO A 75 6.03 15.38 -2.13
N ILE A 76 7.31 15.25 -1.86
CA ILE A 76 7.97 15.80 -0.67
C ILE A 76 9.08 16.76 -1.07
N THR A 77 9.43 17.67 -0.18
CA THR A 77 10.59 18.52 -0.36
C THR A 77 11.86 17.68 -0.31
N GLU A 78 12.76 17.86 -1.28
CA GLU A 78 14.02 17.13 -1.32
C GLU A 78 14.81 17.31 -0.03
N ASN A 79 14.97 16.22 0.71
CA ASN A 79 15.71 16.18 1.96
C ASN A 79 16.48 14.84 2.02
N LYS A 80 17.76 14.89 2.39
CA LYS A 80 18.58 13.68 2.55
C LYS A 80 17.95 12.67 3.51
N LYS A 81 17.24 13.14 4.54
CA LYS A 81 16.54 12.29 5.52
C LYS A 81 15.31 11.60 4.92
N ALA A 82 14.69 12.17 3.90
CA ALA A 82 13.51 11.65 3.25
C ALA A 82 13.80 10.70 2.08
N LYS A 83 15.07 10.39 1.78
CA LYS A 83 15.47 9.49 0.70
C LYS A 83 14.79 8.11 0.79
N ASN A 84 14.69 7.56 1.99
CA ASN A 84 14.03 6.26 2.17
C ASN A 84 12.52 6.34 1.89
N PHE A 85 11.85 7.44 2.26
CA PHE A 85 10.46 7.66 1.88
C PHE A 85 10.31 7.73 0.34
N GLN A 86 11.15 8.48 -0.33
CA GLN A 86 11.12 8.59 -1.80
C GLN A 86 11.33 7.22 -2.49
N THR A 87 12.21 6.39 -1.95
CA THR A 87 12.51 5.07 -2.51
C THR A 87 11.38 4.07 -2.25
N TYR A 88 10.90 3.99 -1.02
CA TYR A 88 10.02 2.89 -0.57
C TYR A 88 8.57 3.31 -0.32
N GLY A 89 8.32 4.55 0.11
CA GLY A 89 7.02 5.09 0.50
C GLY A 89 6.47 4.42 1.75
N ILE A 90 6.07 3.16 1.63
CA ILE A 90 5.40 2.40 2.67
C ILE A 90 5.86 0.93 2.66
N ARG A 91 6.03 0.34 3.84
CA ARG A 91 6.13 -1.11 4.01
C ARG A 91 4.73 -1.69 4.14
N THR A 92 4.48 -2.80 3.49
CA THR A 92 3.14 -3.38 3.37
C THR A 92 3.20 -4.89 3.52
N ALA A 93 2.46 -5.44 4.46
CA ALA A 93 2.30 -6.86 4.66
C ALA A 93 0.84 -7.27 4.48
N ILE A 94 0.61 -8.30 3.68
CA ILE A 94 -0.70 -8.88 3.42
C ILE A 94 -0.81 -10.19 4.18
N GLY A 95 -1.87 -10.36 4.98
CA GLY A 95 -2.25 -11.61 5.61
C GLY A 95 -3.54 -12.16 4.99
N ILE A 96 -3.55 -13.43 4.63
CA ILE A 96 -4.73 -14.12 4.08
C ILE A 96 -5.06 -15.30 4.99
N GLY A 97 -6.23 -15.25 5.64
CA GLY A 97 -6.65 -16.29 6.59
C GLY A 97 -8.02 -16.03 7.17
N ASN A 98 -8.37 -16.79 8.20
CA ASN A 98 -9.64 -16.65 8.89
C ASN A 98 -9.63 -15.42 9.82
N MET A 99 -10.80 -14.80 9.95
CA MET A 99 -11.04 -13.76 10.95
C MET A 99 -12.12 -14.24 11.92
N ARG A 100 -11.87 -14.06 13.20
CA ARG A 100 -12.81 -14.37 14.28
C ARG A 100 -13.77 -13.21 14.53
N ILE A 101 -13.26 -11.99 14.49
CA ILE A 101 -14.01 -10.76 14.70
C ILE A 101 -13.64 -9.78 13.59
N VAL A 102 -14.66 -9.21 12.93
CA VAL A 102 -14.50 -8.06 12.04
C VAL A 102 -15.65 -7.10 12.33
N ASN A 103 -15.42 -6.16 13.24
CA ASN A 103 -16.34 -5.09 13.54
C ASN A 103 -15.73 -3.77 13.07
N THR A 104 -16.13 -3.33 11.90
CA THR A 104 -15.57 -2.12 11.27
C THR A 104 -16.08 -0.84 11.91
N GLU A 105 -17.28 -0.85 12.53
CA GLU A 105 -17.85 0.29 13.22
C GLU A 105 -17.08 0.61 14.51
N GLN A 106 -16.75 -0.42 15.28
CA GLN A 106 -15.96 -0.27 16.50
C GLN A 106 -14.45 -0.35 16.25
N GLY A 107 -14.04 -0.69 15.02
CA GLY A 107 -12.63 -0.86 14.67
C GLY A 107 -11.96 -2.04 15.39
N ILE A 108 -12.72 -3.10 15.70
CA ILE A 108 -12.22 -4.29 16.39
C ILE A 108 -12.05 -5.42 15.37
N TRP A 109 -10.81 -5.86 15.19
CA TRP A 109 -10.46 -6.95 14.28
C TRP A 109 -9.59 -7.97 14.99
N ASP A 110 -9.91 -9.25 14.84
CA ASP A 110 -9.17 -10.33 15.46
C ASP A 110 -9.24 -11.60 14.60
N GLY A 111 -8.13 -12.26 14.44
CA GLY A 111 -8.03 -13.51 13.71
C GLY A 111 -6.69 -13.71 13.02
N GLU A 112 -6.59 -14.83 12.33
CA GLU A 112 -5.36 -15.32 11.70
C GLU A 112 -4.76 -14.31 10.69
N ALA A 113 -5.61 -13.74 9.81
CA ALA A 113 -5.16 -12.82 8.78
C ALA A 113 -4.44 -11.60 9.38
N ILE A 114 -5.03 -10.93 10.39
CA ILE A 114 -4.44 -9.74 11.01
C ILE A 114 -3.16 -10.08 11.78
N TYR A 115 -3.10 -11.24 12.44
CA TYR A 115 -1.87 -11.68 13.11
C TYR A 115 -0.74 -11.93 12.12
N MET A 116 -1.05 -12.56 10.96
CA MET A 116 -0.05 -12.82 9.93
C MET A 116 0.48 -11.53 9.31
N SER A 117 -0.40 -10.59 8.94
CA SER A 117 0.06 -9.31 8.37
C SER A 117 0.85 -8.49 9.38
N GLY A 118 0.40 -8.38 10.64
CA GLY A 118 1.10 -7.64 11.69
C GLY A 118 2.50 -8.20 11.97
N ARG A 119 2.62 -9.50 12.21
CA ARG A 119 3.92 -10.15 12.46
C ARG A 119 4.86 -10.05 11.25
N SER A 120 4.32 -10.16 10.04
CA SER A 120 5.13 -10.00 8.84
C SER A 120 5.66 -8.58 8.70
N LEU A 121 4.84 -7.57 9.00
CA LEU A 121 5.27 -6.17 8.99
C LEU A 121 6.35 -5.89 10.03
N GLU A 122 6.19 -6.38 11.26
CA GLU A 122 7.19 -6.25 12.33
C GLU A 122 8.54 -6.87 11.96
N GLY A 123 8.50 -8.00 11.23
CA GLY A 123 9.71 -8.69 10.75
C GLY A 123 10.37 -8.02 9.55
N MET A 124 9.73 -7.04 8.91
CA MET A 124 10.33 -6.33 7.77
C MET A 124 11.40 -5.34 8.22
N ASN A 125 12.58 -5.45 7.62
CA ASN A 125 13.63 -4.46 7.76
C ASN A 125 13.79 -3.70 6.44
N ALA A 126 13.48 -2.40 6.44
CA ALA A 126 13.62 -1.54 5.27
C ALA A 126 15.05 -1.53 4.69
N LEU A 127 16.07 -1.70 5.55
CA LEU A 127 17.47 -1.78 5.14
C LEU A 127 17.80 -3.08 4.37
N ASN A 128 17.02 -4.13 4.57
CA ASN A 128 17.15 -5.40 3.85
C ASN A 128 16.32 -5.45 2.55
N LYS A 129 15.83 -4.32 2.09
CA LYS A 129 15.17 -4.13 0.78
C LYS A 129 13.77 -4.75 0.60
N GLY A 130 13.19 -5.38 1.60
CA GLY A 130 11.84 -5.93 1.52
C GLY A 130 10.81 -4.95 2.10
N THR A 131 9.89 -4.44 1.27
CA THR A 131 8.80 -3.55 1.68
C THR A 131 7.42 -4.05 1.27
N LEU A 132 7.33 -5.25 0.70
CA LEU A 132 6.08 -5.93 0.38
C LEU A 132 6.17 -7.41 0.75
N SER A 133 5.18 -7.92 1.48
CA SER A 133 5.10 -9.33 1.89
C SER A 133 3.67 -9.85 1.77
N VAL A 134 3.54 -11.15 1.51
CA VAL A 134 2.25 -11.85 1.51
C VAL A 134 2.38 -13.14 2.30
N CYS A 135 1.52 -13.32 3.28
CA CYS A 135 1.48 -14.50 4.15
C CYS A 135 0.11 -15.16 4.15
N THR A 136 0.10 -16.48 4.20
CA THR A 136 -1.11 -17.31 4.38
C THR A 136 -0.74 -18.55 5.19
N SER A 137 -1.70 -19.18 5.83
CA SER A 137 -1.52 -20.43 6.60
C SER A 137 -1.03 -21.61 5.76
N LYS A 138 -1.28 -21.60 4.44
CA LYS A 138 -0.81 -22.65 3.52
C LYS A 138 0.63 -22.37 3.09
N ARG A 139 1.60 -23.09 3.68
CA ARG A 139 3.04 -22.87 3.51
C ARG A 139 3.49 -22.77 2.04
N GLN A 140 3.10 -23.74 1.18
CA GLN A 140 3.51 -23.73 -0.23
C GLN A 140 2.98 -22.51 -0.98
N LEU A 141 1.70 -22.16 -0.75
CA LEU A 141 1.10 -20.96 -1.34
C LEU A 141 1.77 -19.69 -0.82
N SER A 142 2.09 -19.64 0.47
CA SER A 142 2.80 -18.52 1.08
C SER A 142 4.16 -18.30 0.44
N CYS A 143 4.94 -19.34 0.18
CA CYS A 143 6.24 -19.23 -0.51
C CYS A 143 6.09 -18.66 -1.93
N SER A 144 5.12 -19.15 -2.72
CA SER A 144 4.88 -18.67 -4.08
C SER A 144 4.44 -17.21 -4.10
N LEU A 145 3.49 -16.85 -3.24
CA LEU A 145 3.01 -15.46 -3.11
C LEU A 145 4.11 -14.51 -2.63
N GLN A 146 4.95 -14.97 -1.71
CA GLN A 146 6.10 -14.19 -1.22
C GLN A 146 7.12 -13.92 -2.34
N THR A 147 7.38 -14.91 -3.22
CA THR A 147 8.25 -14.71 -4.38
C THR A 147 7.68 -13.64 -5.32
N ILE A 148 6.39 -13.71 -5.62
CA ILE A 148 5.71 -12.69 -6.43
C ILE A 148 5.80 -11.31 -5.75
N ALA A 149 5.56 -11.25 -4.44
CA ALA A 149 5.65 -10.01 -3.68
C ALA A 149 7.06 -9.40 -3.76
N LEU A 150 8.11 -10.20 -3.57
CA LEU A 150 9.50 -9.73 -3.64
C LEU A 150 9.88 -9.19 -5.03
N LEU A 151 9.50 -9.89 -6.09
CA LEU A 151 9.75 -9.43 -7.47
C LEU A 151 8.99 -8.14 -7.77
N THR A 152 7.72 -8.06 -7.37
CA THR A 152 6.91 -6.84 -7.52
C THR A 152 7.49 -5.68 -6.71
N ASP A 153 7.92 -5.95 -5.48
CA ASP A 153 8.53 -4.94 -4.60
C ASP A 153 9.81 -4.35 -5.18
N ALA A 154 10.67 -5.19 -5.75
CA ALA A 154 11.89 -4.74 -6.42
C ALA A 154 11.58 -3.75 -7.55
N ILE A 155 10.61 -4.07 -8.40
CA ILE A 155 10.16 -3.17 -9.48
C ILE A 155 9.58 -1.87 -8.91
N MET A 156 8.68 -1.97 -7.93
CA MET A 156 8.02 -0.79 -7.36
C MET A 156 8.99 0.13 -6.62
N ASN A 157 9.99 -0.41 -5.95
CA ASN A 157 10.98 0.39 -5.23
C ASN A 157 11.92 1.15 -6.17
N ASP A 158 12.15 0.62 -7.39
CA ASP A 158 12.95 1.29 -8.42
C ASP A 158 12.18 2.37 -9.22
N MET A 159 10.84 2.39 -9.14
CA MET A 159 10.01 3.38 -9.82
C MET A 159 10.26 4.79 -9.31
N THR A 160 10.27 5.74 -10.24
CA THR A 160 10.21 7.18 -9.93
C THR A 160 8.83 7.56 -9.37
N LEU A 161 8.73 8.75 -8.78
CA LEU A 161 7.47 9.34 -8.34
C LEU A 161 6.43 9.34 -9.47
N ARG A 162 6.83 9.78 -10.68
CA ARG A 162 5.92 9.87 -11.83
C ARG A 162 5.45 8.48 -12.32
N GLN A 163 6.34 7.51 -12.36
CA GLN A 163 5.97 6.14 -12.68
C GLN A 163 5.00 5.55 -11.65
N SER A 164 5.21 5.87 -10.38
CA SER A 164 4.29 5.47 -9.31
C SER A 164 2.88 6.09 -9.48
N GLU A 165 2.78 7.35 -9.92
CA GLU A 165 1.49 7.97 -10.25
C GLU A 165 0.79 7.26 -11.42
N VAL A 166 1.51 6.93 -12.48
CA VAL A 166 0.96 6.20 -13.63
C VAL A 166 0.45 4.83 -13.20
N ILE A 167 1.25 4.07 -12.44
CA ILE A 167 0.87 2.74 -11.96
C ILE A 167 -0.35 2.81 -11.04
N TYR A 168 -0.43 3.80 -10.15
CA TYR A 168 -1.61 4.04 -9.32
C TYR A 168 -2.89 4.11 -10.17
N TYR A 169 -2.92 4.94 -11.20
CA TYR A 169 -4.08 5.07 -12.07
C TYR A 169 -4.36 3.82 -12.91
N LYS A 170 -3.32 3.14 -13.42
CA LYS A 170 -3.47 1.86 -14.15
C LYS A 170 -4.09 0.78 -13.25
N LEU A 171 -3.64 0.67 -12.00
CA LEU A 171 -4.19 -0.28 -11.03
C LEU A 171 -5.66 0.02 -10.66
N LEU A 172 -6.05 1.28 -10.69
CA LEU A 172 -7.45 1.69 -10.56
C LEU A 172 -8.29 1.40 -11.81
N GLY A 173 -7.66 1.01 -12.93
CA GLY A 173 -8.34 0.64 -14.18
C GLY A 173 -8.65 1.81 -15.10
N LEU A 174 -7.98 2.96 -14.95
CA LEU A 174 -8.14 4.08 -15.88
C LEU A 174 -7.50 3.76 -17.24
N LYS A 175 -8.10 4.29 -18.31
CA LYS A 175 -7.52 4.24 -19.65
C LYS A 175 -6.31 5.18 -19.76
N GLU A 176 -5.36 4.85 -20.63
CA GLU A 176 -4.14 5.65 -20.83
C GLU A 176 -4.43 7.11 -21.21
N THR A 177 -5.48 7.34 -22.00
CA THR A 177 -5.93 8.70 -22.36
C THR A 177 -6.37 9.52 -21.16
N ASP A 178 -7.04 8.88 -20.18
CA ASP A 178 -7.48 9.55 -18.97
C ASP A 178 -6.31 9.78 -18.00
N ILE A 179 -5.38 8.82 -17.92
CA ILE A 179 -4.14 8.96 -17.17
C ILE A 179 -3.32 10.13 -17.72
N ALA A 180 -3.13 10.17 -19.04
CA ALA A 180 -2.41 11.25 -19.71
C ALA A 180 -3.01 12.63 -19.39
N ARG A 181 -4.35 12.73 -19.45
CA ARG A 181 -5.09 13.97 -19.12
C ARG A 181 -4.89 14.35 -17.65
N ASN A 182 -5.06 13.40 -16.72
CA ASN A 182 -4.95 13.65 -15.28
C ASN A 182 -3.53 14.09 -14.86
N LEU A 183 -2.52 13.57 -15.55
CA LEU A 183 -1.12 13.87 -15.26
C LEU A 183 -0.52 14.98 -16.11
N GLY A 184 -1.27 15.54 -17.09
CA GLY A 184 -0.77 16.57 -18.00
C GLY A 184 0.42 16.11 -18.86
N ILE A 185 0.41 14.84 -19.31
CA ILE A 185 1.46 14.26 -20.16
C ILE A 185 0.86 13.69 -21.45
N SER A 186 1.71 13.36 -22.42
CA SER A 186 1.25 12.67 -23.63
C SER A 186 0.88 11.21 -23.33
N GLN A 187 0.01 10.63 -24.16
CA GLN A 187 -0.34 9.20 -24.03
C GLN A 187 0.91 8.30 -24.18
N SER A 188 1.85 8.64 -25.07
CA SER A 188 3.13 7.94 -25.18
C SER A 188 3.99 8.04 -23.91
N GLY A 189 3.85 9.11 -23.13
CA GLY A 189 4.49 9.30 -21.84
C GLY A 189 3.95 8.39 -20.72
N VAL A 190 2.72 7.87 -20.89
CA VAL A 190 2.14 6.88 -19.95
C VAL A 190 2.79 5.51 -20.09
N ASN A 191 3.40 5.20 -21.25
CA ASN A 191 3.98 3.90 -21.59
C ASN A 191 5.52 3.88 -21.51
N LYS A 192 6.14 4.95 -21.09
CA LYS A 192 7.58 5.05 -20.83
C LYS A 192 7.89 4.83 -19.35
#